data_1f927ada517fa83cbd2db15b2a3534c8
#
_entry.id   1f927ada517fa83cbd2db15b2a3534c8
#
_cell.length_a   1.000
_cell.length_b   1.000
_cell.length_c   1.000
_cell.angle_alpha   90.00
_cell.angle_beta   90.00
_cell.angle_gamma   90.00
#
_symmetry.space_group_name_H-M   'P 1'
#
loop_
_entity.id
_entity.type
_entity.pdbx_description
1 polymer ?
#
loop_
_entity_poly.entity_id
_entity_poly.type
_entity_poly.pdbx_seq_one_letter_code
_entity_poly.pdbx_strand_id
1 'polypeptide(L)'
;MFLLPSSKIFYIRWSDIDINYLVKFVVKINLWRFLEMNNKITYHKVGDYHLPNLYLTKDEYEKDYQIGKYGHLRLEHQKTHKKAKYTIMFMDNTLRKHIVDTDKQAKERFEILMTQMLERNPINENLKNTNPLKWTGLMNNYKHIVEEIIFKELIYI
;
A
#
# COMPACT_ATOMS: atom_id res chain seq x y z
N MET A 1 -3.06 -31.61 -22.01
CA MET A 1 -1.74 -31.40 -22.62
C MET A 1 -1.96 -30.98 -24.06
N PHE A 2 -2.16 -29.68 -24.29
CA PHE A 2 -2.33 -29.14 -25.64
C PHE A 2 -1.07 -28.38 -25.98
N LEU A 3 -0.32 -28.94 -26.92
CA LEU A 3 0.88 -28.33 -27.53
C LEU A 3 0.45 -27.21 -28.46
N LEU A 4 0.94 -26.00 -28.19
CA LEU A 4 0.88 -24.89 -29.14
C LEU A 4 2.05 -25.06 -30.16
N PRO A 5 1.79 -25.01 -31.45
CA PRO A 5 2.86 -25.05 -32.43
C PRO A 5 3.56 -23.69 -32.50
N SER A 6 4.88 -23.78 -32.53
CA SER A 6 5.83 -22.66 -32.59
C SER A 6 5.73 -21.83 -33.90
N SER A 7 6.00 -20.55 -33.70
CA SER A 7 6.60 -19.62 -34.68
C SER A 7 5.85 -19.33 -35.99
N LYS A 8 4.91 -18.37 -35.91
CA LYS A 8 4.71 -17.35 -36.95
C LYS A 8 4.37 -16.03 -36.27
N ILE A 9 5.31 -15.13 -36.16
CA ILE A 9 5.06 -13.74 -35.78
C ILE A 9 4.31 -13.10 -36.95
N PHE A 10 2.98 -13.01 -36.85
CA PHE A 10 2.17 -12.22 -37.76
C PHE A 10 2.34 -10.74 -37.36
N TYR A 11 3.10 -10.00 -38.16
CA TYR A 11 3.07 -8.55 -38.16
C TYR A 11 1.70 -8.12 -38.72
N ILE A 12 0.73 -7.88 -37.82
CA ILE A 12 -0.56 -7.29 -38.20
C ILE A 12 -0.29 -5.81 -38.41
N ARG A 13 -0.41 -5.33 -39.65
CA ARG A 13 -0.34 -3.93 -39.99
C ARG A 13 -1.55 -3.23 -39.41
N TRP A 14 -1.38 -2.15 -38.67
CA TRP A 14 -2.44 -1.39 -37.99
C TRP A 14 -3.55 -0.90 -38.95
N SER A 15 -3.28 -0.84 -40.27
CA SER A 15 -4.23 -0.45 -41.31
C SER A 15 -5.31 -1.52 -41.63
N ASP A 16 -5.12 -2.77 -41.19
CA ASP A 16 -5.96 -3.90 -41.62
C ASP A 16 -6.90 -4.37 -40.47
N ILE A 17 -6.90 -3.66 -39.35
CA ILE A 17 -7.75 -3.97 -38.22
C ILE A 17 -9.08 -3.25 -38.41
N ASP A 18 -10.13 -4.01 -38.73
CA ASP A 18 -11.50 -3.48 -38.78
C ASP A 18 -11.93 -3.01 -37.38
N ILE A 19 -12.14 -1.69 -37.27
CA ILE A 19 -12.57 -1.04 -36.02
C ILE A 19 -13.84 -1.70 -35.46
N ASN A 20 -14.73 -2.16 -36.34
CA ASN A 20 -15.94 -2.88 -35.93
C ASN A 20 -15.62 -4.22 -35.24
N TYR A 21 -14.56 -4.89 -35.67
CA TYR A 21 -14.09 -6.14 -35.06
C TYR A 21 -13.51 -5.88 -33.67
N LEU A 22 -12.71 -4.83 -33.52
CA LEU A 22 -12.14 -4.41 -32.22
C LEU A 22 -13.26 -4.00 -31.24
N VAL A 23 -14.23 -3.23 -31.68
CA VAL A 23 -15.35 -2.81 -30.84
C VAL A 23 -16.15 -4.03 -30.38
N LYS A 24 -16.48 -4.97 -31.29
CA LYS A 24 -17.16 -6.23 -30.92
C LYS A 24 -16.34 -7.08 -29.96
N PHE A 25 -15.02 -7.12 -30.14
CA PHE A 25 -14.12 -7.87 -29.25
C PHE A 25 -14.04 -7.27 -27.87
N VAL A 26 -13.89 -5.92 -27.77
CA VAL A 26 -13.88 -5.19 -26.50
C VAL A 26 -15.23 -5.30 -25.77
N VAL A 27 -16.34 -5.18 -26.49
CA VAL A 27 -17.69 -5.37 -25.93
C VAL A 27 -17.87 -6.80 -25.43
N LYS A 28 -17.38 -7.80 -26.17
CA LYS A 28 -17.46 -9.21 -25.77
C LYS A 28 -16.63 -9.50 -24.53
N ILE A 29 -15.40 -8.92 -24.41
CA ILE A 29 -14.57 -9.05 -23.21
C ILE A 29 -15.23 -8.37 -22.01
N ASN A 30 -15.78 -7.16 -22.18
CA ASN A 30 -16.46 -6.46 -21.10
C ASN A 30 -17.75 -7.18 -20.68
N LEU A 31 -18.49 -7.74 -21.63
CA LEU A 31 -19.66 -8.56 -21.34
C LEU A 31 -19.29 -9.86 -20.63
N TRP A 32 -18.20 -10.51 -21.04
CA TRP A 32 -17.68 -11.71 -20.38
C TRP A 32 -17.24 -11.41 -18.94
N ARG A 33 -16.52 -10.31 -18.74
CA ARG A 33 -16.11 -9.81 -17.42
C ARG A 33 -17.30 -9.44 -16.53
N PHE A 34 -18.37 -8.88 -17.13
CA PHE A 34 -19.63 -8.59 -16.43
C PHE A 34 -20.41 -9.86 -16.05
N LEU A 35 -20.36 -10.87 -16.89
CA LEU A 35 -21.00 -12.18 -16.62
C LEU A 35 -20.20 -12.99 -15.58
N GLU A 36 -18.89 -12.86 -15.55
CA GLU A 36 -18.03 -13.46 -14.52
C GLU A 36 -18.18 -12.77 -13.14
N MET A 37 -18.56 -11.50 -13.13
CA MET A 37 -18.90 -10.76 -11.90
C MET A 37 -20.26 -11.16 -11.30
N ASN A 38 -21.07 -11.97 -11.97
CA ASN A 38 -22.20 -12.65 -11.37
C ASN A 38 -21.72 -13.83 -10.49
N ASN A 39 -20.95 -13.53 -9.48
CA ASN A 39 -20.70 -14.45 -8.38
C ASN A 39 -22.07 -14.81 -7.80
N LYS A 40 -22.57 -16.00 -8.13
CA LYS A 40 -23.81 -16.53 -7.55
C LYS A 40 -23.59 -16.56 -6.04
N ILE A 41 -24.23 -15.61 -5.34
CA ILE A 41 -24.23 -15.60 -3.89
C ILE A 41 -24.84 -16.94 -3.45
N THR A 42 -24.03 -17.78 -2.83
CA THR A 42 -24.51 -19.03 -2.24
C THR A 42 -25.02 -18.73 -0.84
N TYR A 43 -26.01 -19.52 -0.40
CA TYR A 43 -26.63 -19.37 0.91
C TYR A 43 -26.45 -20.65 1.70
N HIS A 44 -26.28 -20.52 3.02
CA HIS A 44 -26.35 -21.63 3.95
C HIS A 44 -27.53 -21.43 4.92
N LYS A 45 -28.11 -22.54 5.36
CA LYS A 45 -29.26 -22.50 6.27
C LYS A 45 -28.79 -22.51 7.72
N VAL A 46 -29.26 -21.52 8.50
CA VAL A 46 -29.03 -21.44 9.96
C VAL A 46 -30.39 -21.32 10.63
N GLY A 47 -30.89 -22.40 11.19
CA GLY A 47 -32.26 -22.49 11.70
C GLY A 47 -33.28 -22.29 10.60
N ASP A 48 -34.16 -21.30 10.73
CA ASP A 48 -35.18 -20.94 9.74
C ASP A 48 -34.73 -19.89 8.72
N TYR A 49 -33.50 -19.40 8.81
CA TYR A 49 -32.96 -18.33 7.98
C TYR A 49 -31.93 -18.86 6.96
N HIS A 50 -31.95 -18.27 5.76
CA HIS A 50 -30.93 -18.47 4.73
C HIS A 50 -29.96 -17.28 4.76
N LEU A 51 -28.77 -17.50 5.29
CA LEU A 51 -27.73 -16.49 5.34
C LEU A 51 -26.83 -16.59 4.10
N PRO A 52 -26.51 -15.46 3.43
CA PRO A 52 -25.62 -15.49 2.30
C PRO A 52 -24.20 -15.82 2.75
N ASN A 53 -23.48 -16.64 1.98
CA ASN A 53 -22.06 -16.95 2.17
C ASN A 53 -21.21 -15.77 1.68
N LEU A 54 -21.29 -14.66 2.39
CA LEU A 54 -20.46 -13.50 2.12
C LEU A 54 -19.23 -13.59 3.02
N TYR A 55 -18.08 -13.79 2.40
CA TYR A 55 -16.80 -13.68 3.06
C TYR A 55 -16.17 -12.36 2.68
N LEU A 56 -15.86 -11.53 3.65
CA LEU A 56 -14.87 -10.47 3.44
C LEU A 56 -13.58 -11.19 3.02
N THR A 57 -12.98 -10.77 1.91
CA THR A 57 -11.65 -11.23 1.54
C THR A 57 -10.78 -11.06 2.78
N LYS A 58 -10.31 -12.18 3.34
CA LYS A 58 -9.43 -12.13 4.51
C LYS A 58 -8.22 -11.32 4.07
N ASP A 59 -8.03 -10.16 4.69
CA ASP A 59 -6.78 -9.45 4.56
C ASP A 59 -5.68 -10.33 5.15
N GLU A 60 -5.08 -11.14 4.30
CA GLU A 60 -3.91 -11.94 4.67
C GLU A 60 -2.66 -11.05 4.78
N TYR A 61 -2.81 -9.78 4.40
CA TYR A 61 -1.69 -8.84 4.43
C TYR A 61 -1.29 -8.55 5.87
N GLU A 62 -0.25 -9.24 6.32
CA GLU A 62 0.44 -9.03 7.60
C GLU A 62 -0.49 -8.75 8.80
N LYS A 63 -1.40 -9.69 9.06
CA LYS A 63 -2.34 -9.58 10.20
C LYS A 63 -1.65 -9.30 11.53
N ASP A 64 -0.46 -9.85 11.69
CA ASP A 64 0.31 -9.77 12.93
C ASP A 64 1.18 -8.50 13.02
N TYR A 65 1.24 -7.69 11.94
CA TYR A 65 2.01 -6.46 11.99
C TYR A 65 1.31 -5.40 12.84
N GLN A 66 1.99 -5.00 13.91
CA GLN A 66 1.53 -3.88 14.73
C GLN A 66 1.94 -2.56 14.09
N ILE A 67 0.93 -1.75 13.78
CA ILE A 67 1.13 -0.42 13.18
C ILE A 67 1.84 0.47 14.18
N GLY A 68 2.96 1.06 13.76
CA GLY A 68 3.77 1.94 14.59
C GLY A 68 3.29 3.40 14.57
N LYS A 69 4.10 4.28 15.18
CA LYS A 69 3.85 5.74 15.29
C LYS A 69 3.52 6.38 13.94
N TYR A 70 4.30 6.09 12.91
CA TYR A 70 4.16 6.71 11.59
C TYR A 70 2.88 6.28 10.88
N GLY A 71 2.51 5.01 10.98
CA GLY A 71 1.27 4.49 10.43
C GLY A 71 0.04 5.11 11.08
N HIS A 72 0.04 5.27 12.41
CA HIS A 72 -1.05 5.95 13.11
C HIS A 72 -1.20 7.42 12.69
N LEU A 73 -0.09 8.15 12.59
CA LEU A 73 -0.11 9.55 12.13
C LEU A 73 -0.63 9.66 10.68
N ARG A 74 -0.23 8.74 9.80
CA ARG A 74 -0.74 8.71 8.42
C ARG A 74 -2.24 8.45 8.39
N LEU A 75 -2.73 7.49 9.18
CA LEU A 75 -4.15 7.17 9.28
C LEU A 75 -4.96 8.38 9.76
N GLU A 76 -4.49 9.07 10.78
CA GLU A 76 -5.14 10.26 11.32
C GLU A 76 -5.17 11.41 10.30
N HIS A 77 -4.06 11.67 9.63
CA HIS A 77 -3.99 12.66 8.57
C HIS A 77 -4.97 12.36 7.42
N GLN A 78 -5.10 11.09 7.00
CA GLN A 78 -6.06 10.72 5.97
C GLN A 78 -7.51 10.91 6.42
N LYS A 79 -7.85 10.55 7.65
CA LYS A 79 -9.20 10.74 8.21
C LYS A 79 -9.61 12.20 8.29
N THR A 80 -8.67 13.09 8.61
CA THR A 80 -8.96 14.51 8.83
C THR A 80 -8.91 15.31 7.52
N HIS A 81 -7.86 15.12 6.71
CA HIS A 81 -7.57 15.99 5.56
C HIS A 81 -7.92 15.35 4.20
N LYS A 82 -7.93 14.01 4.10
CA LYS A 82 -8.18 13.29 2.84
C LYS A 82 -9.32 12.30 2.94
N LYS A 83 -10.47 12.74 3.45
CA LYS A 83 -11.65 11.91 3.73
C LYS A 83 -12.11 11.07 2.53
N ALA A 84 -12.14 11.64 1.33
CA ALA A 84 -12.54 10.92 0.13
C ALA A 84 -11.61 9.74 -0.16
N LYS A 85 -10.28 9.98 -0.13
CA LYS A 85 -9.28 8.93 -0.33
C LYS A 85 -9.37 7.85 0.76
N TYR A 86 -9.53 8.27 2.02
CA TYR A 86 -9.74 7.35 3.13
C TYR A 86 -10.94 6.44 2.92
N THR A 87 -12.10 7.01 2.54
CA THR A 87 -13.34 6.23 2.31
C THR A 87 -13.18 5.23 1.18
N ILE A 88 -12.57 5.63 0.05
CA ILE A 88 -12.31 4.75 -1.08
C ILE A 88 -11.42 3.57 -0.65
N MET A 89 -10.28 3.86 -0.02
CA MET A 89 -9.35 2.82 0.41
C MET A 89 -9.93 1.90 1.50
N PHE A 90 -10.83 2.43 2.33
CA PHE A 90 -11.54 1.65 3.32
C PHE A 90 -12.55 0.69 2.66
N MET A 91 -13.31 1.18 1.66
CA MET A 91 -14.27 0.35 0.91
C MET A 91 -13.59 -0.72 0.07
N ASP A 92 -12.43 -0.38 -0.53
CA ASP A 92 -11.62 -1.32 -1.33
C ASP A 92 -10.80 -2.28 -0.47
N ASN A 93 -10.88 -2.17 0.86
CA ASN A 93 -10.09 -2.96 1.81
C ASN A 93 -8.56 -2.84 1.63
N THR A 94 -8.09 -1.76 1.01
CA THR A 94 -6.66 -1.49 0.75
C THR A 94 -6.01 -0.61 1.80
N LEU A 95 -6.81 -0.03 2.71
CA LEU A 95 -6.37 0.93 3.72
C LEU A 95 -5.27 0.35 4.63
N ARG A 96 -5.48 -0.87 5.16
CA ARG A 96 -4.52 -1.52 6.06
C ARG A 96 -3.16 -1.69 5.37
N LYS A 97 -3.17 -2.20 4.14
CA LYS A 97 -1.96 -2.38 3.34
C LYS A 97 -1.21 -1.06 3.18
N HIS A 98 -1.90 -0.01 2.76
CA HIS A 98 -1.30 1.31 2.59
C HIS A 98 -0.67 1.86 3.87
N ILE A 99 -1.33 1.68 5.03
CA ILE A 99 -0.81 2.16 6.31
C ILE A 99 0.43 1.37 6.75
N VAL A 100 0.41 0.04 6.61
CA VAL A 100 1.55 -0.81 6.93
C VAL A 100 2.75 -0.50 6.04
N ASP A 101 2.54 -0.37 4.73
CA ASP A 101 3.60 -0.02 3.77
C ASP A 101 4.21 1.35 4.09
N THR A 102 3.37 2.35 4.42
CA THR A 102 3.86 3.68 4.82
C THR A 102 4.65 3.63 6.12
N ASP A 103 4.22 2.85 7.12
CA ASP A 103 4.93 2.72 8.41
C ASP A 103 6.31 2.06 8.22
N LYS A 104 6.39 1.04 7.37
CA LYS A 104 7.67 0.38 7.03
C LYS A 104 8.62 1.34 6.30
N GLN A 105 8.13 2.00 5.25
CA GLN A 105 8.91 2.98 4.50
C GLN A 105 9.42 4.12 5.39
N ALA A 106 8.59 4.59 6.32
CA ALA A 106 8.99 5.63 7.26
C ALA A 106 10.09 5.17 8.22
N LYS A 107 10.02 3.92 8.71
CA LYS A 107 11.06 3.32 9.56
C LYS A 107 12.37 3.15 8.80
N GLU A 108 12.33 2.59 7.60
CA GLU A 108 13.51 2.44 6.75
C GLU A 108 14.15 3.80 6.43
N ARG A 109 13.32 4.78 6.09
CA ARG A 109 13.78 6.14 5.80
C ARG A 109 14.42 6.80 7.03
N PHE A 110 13.86 6.55 8.22
CA PHE A 110 14.40 7.03 9.47
C PHE A 110 15.82 6.51 9.73
N GLU A 111 16.05 5.20 9.56
CA GLU A 111 17.37 4.58 9.72
C GLU A 111 18.40 5.18 8.75
N ILE A 112 18.02 5.30 7.47
CA ILE A 112 18.89 5.87 6.43
C ILE A 112 19.27 7.32 6.77
N LEU A 113 18.29 8.17 7.09
CA LEU A 113 18.52 9.57 7.39
C LEU A 113 19.34 9.76 8.68
N MET A 114 19.08 8.96 9.72
CA MET A 114 19.86 8.99 10.95
C MET A 114 21.33 8.64 10.70
N THR A 115 21.59 7.59 9.92
CA THR A 115 22.97 7.21 9.55
C THR A 115 23.66 8.33 8.79
N GLN A 116 23.01 8.91 7.78
CA GLN A 116 23.56 10.03 7.02
C GLN A 116 23.84 11.28 7.88
N MET A 117 22.98 11.56 8.87
CA MET A 117 23.17 12.68 9.79
C MET A 117 24.38 12.45 10.69
N LEU A 118 24.56 11.23 11.20
CA LEU A 118 25.70 10.86 12.04
C LEU A 118 27.01 10.84 11.26
N GLU A 119 26.98 10.44 9.98
CA GLU A 119 28.16 10.51 9.10
C GLU A 119 28.58 11.94 8.80
N ARG A 120 27.62 12.85 8.55
CA ARG A 120 27.91 14.27 8.28
C ARG A 120 28.40 15.04 9.52
N ASN A 121 27.81 14.72 10.65
CA ASN A 121 28.11 15.38 11.92
C ASN A 121 28.32 14.32 13.00
N PRO A 122 29.53 13.72 13.06
CA PRO A 122 29.80 12.67 14.02
C PRO A 122 29.74 13.20 15.46
N ILE A 123 28.91 12.55 16.26
CA ILE A 123 28.84 12.81 17.69
C ILE A 123 29.95 12.00 18.36
N ASN A 124 30.83 12.67 19.10
CA ASN A 124 31.89 12.00 19.83
C ASN A 124 31.25 11.08 20.90
N GLU A 125 31.52 9.78 20.82
CA GLU A 125 30.99 8.80 21.80
C GLU A 125 31.55 9.03 23.20
N ASN A 126 32.78 9.60 23.32
CA ASN A 126 33.31 9.99 24.61
C ASN A 126 32.45 11.03 25.34
N LEU A 127 31.67 11.82 24.58
CA LEU A 127 30.73 12.78 25.14
C LEU A 127 29.63 12.09 25.97
N LYS A 128 29.26 10.85 25.61
CA LYS A 128 28.30 10.04 26.37
C LYS A 128 28.72 9.78 27.78
N ASN A 129 30.05 9.57 27.98
CA ASN A 129 30.63 9.30 29.30
C ASN A 129 30.92 10.59 30.07
N THR A 130 31.37 11.64 29.35
CA THR A 130 31.81 12.92 30.00
C THR A 130 30.62 13.83 30.28
N ASN A 131 29.63 13.92 29.35
CA ASN A 131 28.46 14.77 29.51
C ASN A 131 27.21 14.13 28.83
N PRO A 132 26.51 13.20 29.54
CA PRO A 132 25.39 12.47 29.00
C PRO A 132 24.22 13.38 28.62
N LEU A 133 24.00 14.48 29.32
CA LEU A 133 22.90 15.42 29.00
C LEU A 133 23.13 16.10 27.64
N LYS A 134 24.36 16.54 27.37
CA LYS A 134 24.70 17.16 26.08
C LYS A 134 24.59 16.15 24.94
N TRP A 135 25.05 14.92 25.14
CA TRP A 135 24.95 13.84 24.19
C TRP A 135 23.48 13.54 23.83
N THR A 136 22.62 13.38 24.86
CA THR A 136 21.19 13.12 24.67
C THR A 136 20.49 14.28 23.94
N GLY A 137 20.84 15.52 24.27
CA GLY A 137 20.32 16.71 23.59
C GLY A 137 20.63 16.72 22.10
N LEU A 138 21.86 16.40 21.71
CA LEU A 138 22.28 16.32 20.31
C LEU A 138 21.55 15.19 19.57
N MET A 139 21.45 14.00 20.18
CA MET A 139 20.73 12.86 19.60
C MET A 139 19.25 13.16 19.41
N ASN A 140 18.61 13.81 20.36
CA ASN A 140 17.22 14.21 20.24
C ASN A 140 17.02 15.26 19.14
N ASN A 141 17.94 16.22 18.99
CA ASN A 141 17.90 17.17 17.89
C ASN A 141 17.95 16.47 16.52
N TYR A 142 18.86 15.50 16.36
CA TYR A 142 18.93 14.76 15.09
C TYR A 142 17.67 13.96 14.82
N LYS A 143 17.11 13.30 15.85
CA LYS A 143 15.81 12.61 15.71
C LYS A 143 14.70 13.57 15.27
N HIS A 144 14.61 14.74 15.86
CA HIS A 144 13.58 15.72 15.49
C HIS A 144 13.72 16.20 14.04
N ILE A 145 14.95 16.49 13.59
CA ILE A 145 15.19 16.90 12.20
C ILE A 145 14.78 15.78 11.23
N VAL A 146 15.18 14.54 11.51
CA VAL A 146 14.84 13.39 10.68
C VAL A 146 13.31 13.14 10.68
N GLU A 147 12.67 13.19 11.84
CA GLU A 147 11.20 13.05 11.94
C GLU A 147 10.46 14.14 11.15
N GLU A 148 10.93 15.37 11.20
CA GLU A 148 10.33 16.47 10.44
C GLU A 148 10.39 16.24 8.93
N ILE A 149 11.50 15.72 8.43
CA ILE A 149 11.66 15.35 7.02
C ILE A 149 10.66 14.26 6.65
N ILE A 150 10.59 13.18 7.45
CA ILE A 150 9.66 12.06 7.22
C ILE A 150 8.20 12.52 7.24
N PHE A 151 7.84 13.38 8.16
CA PHE A 151 6.48 13.91 8.24
C PHE A 151 6.10 14.67 6.98
N LYS A 152 7.01 15.47 6.44
CA LYS A 152 6.79 16.21 5.19
C LYS A 152 6.79 15.32 3.95
N GLU A 153 7.70 14.34 3.89
CA GLU A 153 7.88 13.47 2.72
C GLU A 153 6.83 12.34 2.63
N LEU A 154 6.42 11.75 3.75
CA LEU A 154 5.62 10.53 3.76
C LEU A 154 4.27 10.66 4.48
N ILE A 155 4.19 11.45 5.55
CA ILE A 155 3.00 11.46 6.41
C ILE A 155 1.97 12.48 5.95
N TYR A 156 2.36 13.69 5.63
CA TYR A 156 1.47 14.81 5.34
C TYR A 156 1.29 15.12 3.83
N ILE A 157 1.57 14.13 2.98
CA ILE A 157 1.34 14.23 1.53
C ILE A 157 -0.10 13.96 1.16
#